data_7966eb2d3bb45e74651e93db2eadbc0f
#
_entry.id   7966eb2d3bb45e74651e93db2eadbc0f
#
_cell.length_a   1.000
_cell.length_b   1.000
_cell.length_c   1.000
_cell.angle_alpha   90.00
_cell.angle_beta   90.00
_cell.angle_gamma   90.00
#
_symmetry.space_group_name_H-M   'P 1'
#
loop_
_entity.id
_entity.type
_entity.pdbx_description
1 polymer ?
#
loop_
_entity_poly.entity_id
_entity_poly.type
_entity_poly.pdbx_seq_one_letter_code
_entity_poly.pdbx_strand_id
1 'polypeptide(L)'
;FIPVTPGEMLAIYVGGEGSGMNGGFNGGADGGQKYYCNCPGAGGGGASDVRQGGDGLADRVLVVGGGGGGGGGAYRSALAGSGGKGGGSTGGSGGNGGYYTGYQSAGGGSGGAQSAGGSGGNGSDCYSYNGNPGANGTLLDGGAGGQGGPDYDAGPGGGGGGGGYYGGGGGGAGSSGYYYCYLAGGGGGGGSSYIEPSAKSFRGWQGWKNADGNGLVVISW
;
A
#
# COMPACT_ATOMS: atom_id res chain seq x y z
N PHE A 1 6.03 -10.43 -24.30
CA PHE A 1 4.93 -10.75 -25.23
C PHE A 1 4.04 -11.81 -24.60
N ILE A 2 2.73 -11.59 -24.64
CA ILE A 2 1.70 -12.55 -24.21
C ILE A 2 1.05 -13.09 -25.48
N PRO A 3 0.96 -14.43 -25.69
CA PRO A 3 0.31 -14.99 -26.84
C PRO A 3 -1.19 -14.72 -26.80
N VAL A 4 -1.76 -14.23 -27.89
CA VAL A 4 -3.19 -13.97 -28.05
C VAL A 4 -3.69 -14.59 -29.31
N THR A 5 -4.98 -14.99 -29.34
CA THR A 5 -5.64 -15.50 -30.52
C THR A 5 -6.48 -14.39 -31.18
N PRO A 6 -6.47 -14.25 -32.53
CA PRO A 6 -7.31 -13.26 -33.19
C PRO A 6 -8.79 -13.41 -32.82
N GLY A 7 -9.42 -12.32 -32.41
CA GLY A 7 -10.81 -12.30 -31.92
C GLY A 7 -10.98 -12.61 -30.42
N GLU A 8 -9.91 -12.90 -29.72
CA GLU A 8 -9.92 -13.09 -28.26
C GLU A 8 -10.16 -11.78 -27.53
N MET A 9 -10.98 -11.82 -26.48
CA MET A 9 -11.25 -10.66 -25.62
C MET A 9 -10.23 -10.59 -24.49
N LEU A 10 -9.63 -9.42 -24.31
CA LEU A 10 -8.81 -9.09 -23.16
C LEU A 10 -9.54 -8.10 -22.27
N ALA A 11 -9.68 -8.40 -20.97
CA ALA A 11 -10.15 -7.44 -20.00
C ALA A 11 -8.94 -6.68 -19.40
N ILE A 12 -9.01 -5.35 -19.42
CA ILE A 12 -7.91 -4.47 -18.98
C ILE A 12 -8.40 -3.62 -17.82
N TYR A 13 -7.74 -3.75 -16.68
CA TYR A 13 -7.98 -2.96 -15.48
C TYR A 13 -6.81 -2.02 -15.25
N VAL A 14 -7.06 -0.72 -15.23
CA VAL A 14 -6.02 0.30 -14.98
C VAL A 14 -6.15 0.76 -13.54
N GLY A 15 -5.09 0.56 -12.75
CA GLY A 15 -5.06 0.92 -11.34
C GLY A 15 -5.27 2.41 -11.13
N GLY A 16 -6.07 2.76 -10.12
CA GLY A 16 -6.28 4.13 -9.70
C GLY A 16 -5.21 4.61 -8.73
N GLU A 17 -4.95 5.91 -8.71
CA GLU A 17 -4.20 6.57 -7.65
C GLU A 17 -5.00 6.56 -6.35
N GLY A 18 -4.32 6.39 -5.19
CA GLY A 18 -4.91 6.67 -3.89
C GLY A 18 -5.12 8.18 -3.72
N SER A 19 -6.30 8.58 -3.24
CA SER A 19 -6.66 10.00 -3.08
C SER A 19 -7.02 10.31 -1.63
N GLY A 20 -6.25 11.17 -0.98
CA GLY A 20 -6.38 11.42 0.46
C GLY A 20 -6.23 10.11 1.23
N MET A 21 -7.27 9.72 1.98
CA MET A 21 -7.30 8.43 2.70
C MET A 21 -7.79 7.28 1.82
N ASN A 22 -8.47 7.54 0.71
CA ASN A 22 -9.11 6.49 -0.07
C ASN A 22 -8.10 5.74 -0.93
N GLY A 23 -8.20 4.42 -0.93
CA GLY A 23 -7.40 3.56 -1.81
C GLY A 23 -7.80 3.71 -3.27
N GLY A 24 -6.83 3.51 -4.18
CA GLY A 24 -7.03 3.56 -5.61
C GLY A 24 -7.82 2.35 -6.14
N PHE A 25 -8.53 2.55 -7.23
CA PHE A 25 -9.27 1.50 -7.92
C PHE A 25 -8.37 0.29 -8.23
N ASN A 26 -8.92 -0.91 -8.16
CA ASN A 26 -8.28 -2.20 -8.39
C ASN A 26 -7.24 -2.55 -7.31
N GLY A 27 -7.69 -2.55 -6.05
CA GLY A 27 -7.00 -3.16 -4.92
C GLY A 27 -6.14 -2.24 -4.06
N GLY A 28 -6.11 -0.93 -4.30
CA GLY A 28 -5.49 0.00 -3.36
C GLY A 28 -6.28 0.08 -2.06
N ALA A 29 -5.61 0.03 -0.90
CA ALA A 29 -6.27 0.07 0.40
C ALA A 29 -6.33 1.47 0.98
N ASP A 30 -7.34 1.70 1.83
CA ASP A 30 -7.50 2.97 2.55
C ASP A 30 -6.40 3.16 3.59
N GLY A 31 -5.99 4.43 3.76
CA GLY A 31 -5.18 4.86 4.89
C GLY A 31 -5.98 4.88 6.18
N GLY A 32 -5.27 4.78 7.31
CA GLY A 32 -5.87 4.84 8.63
C GLY A 32 -6.44 6.22 8.94
N GLN A 33 -7.59 6.21 9.61
CA GLN A 33 -8.22 7.44 10.09
C GLN A 33 -7.48 8.04 11.30
N LYS A 34 -7.74 9.30 11.51
CA LYS A 34 -7.31 10.12 12.64
C LYS A 34 -8.50 10.40 13.56
N TYR A 35 -8.26 10.69 14.82
CA TYR A 35 -9.33 11.19 15.69
C TYR A 35 -9.19 12.69 16.02
N TYR A 36 -8.03 13.21 16.33
CA TYR A 36 -7.85 14.60 16.78
C TYR A 36 -6.84 15.43 15.99
N CYS A 37 -5.83 14.84 15.34
CA CYS A 37 -4.97 15.56 14.42
C CYS A 37 -5.53 15.51 12.99
N ASN A 38 -5.28 16.52 12.18
CA ASN A 38 -5.59 16.47 10.75
C ASN A 38 -4.50 15.70 9.99
N CYS A 39 -4.23 14.46 10.40
CA CYS A 39 -3.07 13.68 9.99
C CYS A 39 -3.43 12.23 9.64
N PRO A 40 -4.39 11.99 8.71
CA PRO A 40 -4.69 10.64 8.26
C PRO A 40 -3.51 10.03 7.50
N GLY A 41 -3.45 8.71 7.42
CA GLY A 41 -2.64 8.02 6.44
C GLY A 41 -3.20 8.20 5.04
N ALA A 42 -2.34 8.17 4.02
CA ALA A 42 -2.77 8.19 2.63
C ALA A 42 -3.20 6.80 2.16
N GLY A 43 -4.15 6.74 1.21
CA GLY A 43 -4.54 5.52 0.55
C GLY A 43 -3.42 4.98 -0.37
N GLY A 44 -3.35 3.67 -0.54
CA GLY A 44 -2.45 3.02 -1.50
C GLY A 44 -3.00 3.08 -2.93
N GLY A 45 -2.14 2.99 -3.94
CA GLY A 45 -2.52 2.89 -5.35
C GLY A 45 -2.99 1.48 -5.72
N GLY A 46 -3.92 1.37 -6.68
CA GLY A 46 -4.38 0.09 -7.21
C GLY A 46 -3.42 -0.54 -8.21
N ALA A 47 -3.60 -1.82 -8.48
CA ALA A 47 -2.85 -2.55 -9.50
C ALA A 47 -3.40 -2.30 -10.91
N SER A 48 -2.55 -2.38 -11.93
CA SER A 48 -3.02 -2.52 -13.32
C SER A 48 -2.84 -3.95 -13.75
N ASP A 49 -3.88 -4.55 -14.37
CA ASP A 49 -3.80 -5.93 -14.84
C ASP A 49 -4.48 -6.17 -16.19
N VAL A 50 -4.02 -7.20 -16.89
CA VAL A 50 -4.61 -7.74 -18.11
C VAL A 50 -5.08 -9.15 -17.81
N ARG A 51 -6.34 -9.47 -18.17
CA ARG A 51 -6.97 -10.76 -18.00
C ARG A 51 -7.33 -11.34 -19.36
N GLN A 52 -7.16 -12.65 -19.52
CA GLN A 52 -7.34 -13.38 -20.76
C GLN A 52 -8.22 -14.60 -20.53
N GLY A 53 -9.20 -14.79 -21.41
CA GLY A 53 -10.16 -15.90 -21.30
C GLY A 53 -11.31 -15.70 -20.30
N GLY A 54 -11.26 -14.62 -19.51
CA GLY A 54 -12.26 -14.22 -18.53
C GLY A 54 -11.92 -12.88 -17.90
N ASP A 55 -12.71 -12.47 -16.91
CA ASP A 55 -12.50 -11.22 -16.17
C ASP A 55 -12.26 -11.41 -14.66
N GLY A 56 -12.10 -12.66 -14.21
CA GLY A 56 -11.81 -13.02 -12.83
C GLY A 56 -10.34 -12.81 -12.45
N LEU A 57 -10.06 -12.85 -11.14
CA LEU A 57 -8.68 -12.74 -10.63
C LEU A 57 -7.78 -13.92 -11.04
N ALA A 58 -8.38 -15.08 -11.34
CA ALA A 58 -7.66 -16.25 -11.85
C ALA A 58 -7.20 -16.10 -13.30
N ASP A 59 -7.84 -15.21 -14.07
CA ASP A 59 -7.58 -14.99 -15.50
C ASP A 59 -6.47 -13.96 -15.75
N ARG A 60 -5.84 -13.44 -14.67
CA ARG A 60 -4.77 -12.43 -14.80
C ARG A 60 -3.51 -13.04 -15.41
N VAL A 61 -3.11 -12.53 -16.58
CA VAL A 61 -1.88 -12.91 -17.29
C VAL A 61 -0.74 -11.93 -17.09
N LEU A 62 -1.08 -10.68 -16.74
CA LEU A 62 -0.13 -9.64 -16.40
C LEU A 62 -0.70 -8.79 -15.26
N VAL A 63 0.09 -8.52 -14.22
CA VAL A 63 -0.23 -7.62 -13.12
C VAL A 63 0.95 -6.73 -12.82
N VAL A 64 0.69 -5.43 -12.69
CA VAL A 64 1.67 -4.44 -12.20
C VAL A 64 1.17 -3.88 -10.89
N GLY A 65 1.95 -4.08 -9.83
CA GLY A 65 1.55 -3.66 -8.47
C GLY A 65 1.58 -2.15 -8.28
N GLY A 66 0.60 -1.64 -7.56
CA GLY A 66 0.50 -0.25 -7.09
C GLY A 66 1.39 0.03 -5.88
N GLY A 67 1.75 1.29 -5.68
CA GLY A 67 2.50 1.74 -4.51
C GLY A 67 1.65 1.84 -3.25
N GLY A 68 2.27 1.70 -2.08
CA GLY A 68 1.62 1.97 -0.81
C GLY A 68 1.49 3.47 -0.52
N GLY A 69 0.53 3.85 0.30
CA GLY A 69 0.33 5.21 0.78
C GLY A 69 1.30 5.59 1.90
N GLY A 70 1.57 6.87 2.05
CA GLY A 70 2.34 7.40 3.18
C GLY A 70 1.56 7.37 4.49
N GLY A 71 2.24 7.25 5.62
CA GLY A 71 1.64 7.43 6.94
C GLY A 71 1.27 8.88 7.22
N GLY A 72 0.45 9.13 8.23
CA GLY A 72 0.14 10.46 8.72
C GLY A 72 1.30 11.07 9.53
N GLY A 73 1.54 12.37 9.35
CA GLY A 73 2.55 13.09 10.10
C GLY A 73 2.07 13.40 11.52
N ALA A 74 2.98 13.51 12.47
CA ALA A 74 2.69 13.93 13.84
C ALA A 74 3.08 15.39 14.10
N TYR A 75 2.54 15.93 15.21
CA TYR A 75 2.94 17.25 15.72
C TYR A 75 4.44 17.27 16.02
N ARG A 76 5.09 18.45 15.95
CA ARG A 76 6.54 18.64 16.14
C ARG A 76 7.46 17.92 15.14
N SER A 77 7.04 17.83 13.87
CA SER A 77 7.91 17.37 12.77
C SER A 77 8.35 15.90 12.83
N ALA A 78 7.65 15.03 13.57
CA ALA A 78 7.86 13.59 13.40
C ALA A 78 7.51 13.19 11.98
N LEU A 79 8.48 12.66 11.24
CA LEU A 79 8.33 12.33 9.83
C LEU A 79 7.41 11.13 9.67
N ALA A 80 6.43 11.26 8.80
CA ALA A 80 5.57 10.15 8.38
C ALA A 80 6.39 9.08 7.64
N GLY A 81 6.02 7.82 7.81
CA GLY A 81 6.59 6.73 7.01
C GLY A 81 6.22 6.90 5.53
N SER A 82 7.19 6.78 4.64
CA SER A 82 6.96 6.79 3.19
C SER A 82 6.23 5.53 2.73
N GLY A 83 5.41 5.62 1.69
CA GLY A 83 4.82 4.46 1.03
C GLY A 83 5.89 3.60 0.33
N GLY A 84 5.66 2.29 0.30
CA GLY A 84 6.48 1.33 -0.41
C GLY A 84 6.22 1.37 -1.93
N LYS A 85 7.25 1.13 -2.73
CA LYS A 85 7.13 1.08 -4.19
C LYS A 85 6.37 -0.16 -4.64
N GLY A 86 5.46 0.00 -5.59
CA GLY A 86 4.80 -1.12 -6.24
C GLY A 86 5.70 -1.77 -7.30
N GLY A 87 5.40 -3.00 -7.65
CA GLY A 87 6.04 -3.73 -8.73
C GLY A 87 7.15 -4.68 -8.29
N GLY A 88 7.71 -5.41 -9.25
CA GLY A 88 8.68 -6.48 -9.02
C GLY A 88 8.04 -7.76 -8.49
N SER A 89 8.82 -8.82 -8.29
CA SER A 89 8.34 -10.07 -7.69
C SER A 89 7.92 -9.89 -6.23
N THR A 90 8.45 -8.87 -5.58
CA THR A 90 8.05 -8.43 -4.23
C THR A 90 7.96 -6.92 -4.25
N GLY A 91 6.83 -6.37 -3.83
CA GLY A 91 6.67 -4.94 -3.63
C GLY A 91 7.62 -4.39 -2.56
N GLY A 92 7.88 -3.09 -2.59
CA GLY A 92 8.68 -2.43 -1.55
C GLY A 92 7.95 -2.33 -0.23
N SER A 93 8.66 -2.40 0.87
CA SER A 93 8.12 -2.10 2.20
C SER A 93 7.92 -0.60 2.39
N GLY A 94 6.91 -0.22 3.13
CA GLY A 94 6.72 1.14 3.62
C GLY A 94 7.77 1.51 4.66
N GLY A 95 8.01 2.80 4.82
CA GLY A 95 8.88 3.31 5.88
C GLY A 95 8.20 3.32 7.24
N ASN A 96 8.99 3.21 8.30
CA ASN A 96 8.50 3.43 9.66
C ASN A 96 8.17 4.90 9.89
N GLY A 97 7.21 5.18 10.75
CA GLY A 97 6.94 6.52 11.24
C GLY A 97 8.09 7.02 12.11
N GLY A 98 8.35 8.34 12.05
CA GLY A 98 9.36 8.97 12.90
C GLY A 98 8.94 8.98 14.36
N TYR A 99 9.92 9.08 15.25
CA TYR A 99 9.73 9.10 16.69
C TYR A 99 10.40 10.32 17.34
N TYR A 100 9.89 10.69 18.50
CA TYR A 100 10.53 11.60 19.43
C TYR A 100 10.98 10.81 20.66
N THR A 101 12.26 10.48 20.73
CA THR A 101 13.02 9.80 21.80
C THR A 101 12.34 8.67 22.61
N GLY A 102 12.83 7.45 22.43
CA GLY A 102 12.72 6.36 23.42
C GLY A 102 11.51 5.44 23.31
N TYR A 103 10.56 5.70 22.42
CA TYR A 103 9.35 4.89 22.21
C TYR A 103 9.36 4.14 20.88
N GLN A 104 8.60 3.05 20.79
CA GLN A 104 8.50 2.28 19.56
C GLN A 104 7.70 3.05 18.50
N SER A 105 8.31 3.36 17.37
CA SER A 105 7.67 3.98 16.23
C SER A 105 6.65 3.05 15.57
N ALA A 106 5.68 3.61 14.86
CA ALA A 106 4.78 2.84 14.02
C ALA A 106 5.57 2.18 12.89
N GLY A 107 5.35 0.87 12.67
CA GLY A 107 6.00 0.11 11.62
C GLY A 107 5.39 0.38 10.26
N GLY A 108 6.21 0.35 9.20
CA GLY A 108 5.74 0.27 7.82
C GLY A 108 5.20 -1.12 7.49
N GLY A 109 4.23 -1.19 6.58
CA GLY A 109 3.72 -2.44 6.03
C GLY A 109 4.75 -3.07 5.08
N SER A 110 4.84 -4.41 5.03
CA SER A 110 5.72 -5.06 4.07
C SER A 110 5.11 -5.13 2.67
N GLY A 111 5.94 -5.28 1.65
CA GLY A 111 5.47 -5.48 0.27
C GLY A 111 4.78 -6.82 0.09
N GLY A 112 3.83 -6.90 -0.85
CA GLY A 112 3.23 -8.14 -1.32
C GLY A 112 4.27 -8.99 -2.08
N ALA A 113 4.16 -10.31 -2.00
CA ALA A 113 5.04 -11.27 -2.67
C ALA A 113 4.31 -12.08 -3.74
N GLN A 114 4.91 -13.17 -4.26
CA GLN A 114 4.28 -14.02 -5.29
C GLN A 114 3.29 -15.05 -4.71
N SER A 115 3.32 -15.26 -3.40
CA SER A 115 2.53 -16.30 -2.74
C SER A 115 1.72 -15.81 -1.54
N ALA A 116 1.94 -14.55 -1.12
CA ALA A 116 1.26 -13.98 0.04
C ALA A 116 1.21 -12.45 -0.02
N GLY A 117 0.18 -11.87 0.56
CA GLY A 117 0.12 -10.45 0.83
C GLY A 117 1.17 -10.00 1.85
N GLY A 118 1.52 -8.73 1.80
CA GLY A 118 2.43 -8.12 2.76
C GLY A 118 1.81 -8.06 4.15
N SER A 119 2.61 -8.23 5.18
CA SER A 119 2.20 -8.07 6.58
C SER A 119 1.96 -6.61 6.91
N GLY A 120 0.94 -6.33 7.71
CA GLY A 120 0.71 -5.00 8.27
C GLY A 120 1.83 -4.59 9.22
N GLY A 121 2.12 -3.30 9.27
CA GLY A 121 3.06 -2.71 10.22
C GLY A 121 2.45 -2.65 11.63
N ASN A 122 3.30 -2.82 12.64
CA ASN A 122 2.89 -2.65 14.04
C ASN A 122 2.50 -1.20 14.32
N GLY A 123 1.48 -0.98 15.15
CA GLY A 123 1.21 0.33 15.71
C GLY A 123 2.36 0.78 16.62
N SER A 124 2.45 2.07 16.84
CA SER A 124 3.38 2.63 17.81
C SER A 124 2.97 2.28 19.24
N ASP A 125 3.97 2.25 20.14
CA ASP A 125 3.75 2.03 21.56
C ASP A 125 4.26 3.24 22.35
N CYS A 126 3.38 3.89 23.11
CA CYS A 126 3.74 5.00 23.98
C CYS A 126 2.88 5.03 25.26
N TYR A 127 3.36 4.38 26.30
CA TYR A 127 2.64 4.19 27.57
C TYR A 127 1.28 3.49 27.37
N SER A 128 0.19 4.21 27.63
CA SER A 128 -1.19 3.70 27.45
C SER A 128 -1.81 4.11 26.09
N TYR A 129 -1.06 4.83 25.25
CA TYR A 129 -1.53 5.41 24.00
C TYR A 129 -0.92 4.69 22.81
N ASN A 130 -1.51 3.56 22.44
CA ASN A 130 -0.98 2.72 21.38
C ASN A 130 -1.71 2.97 20.05
N GLY A 131 -0.94 3.12 18.97
CA GLY A 131 -1.49 3.08 17.63
C GLY A 131 -1.95 1.66 17.25
N ASN A 132 -2.97 1.54 16.44
CA ASN A 132 -3.39 0.24 15.92
C ASN A 132 -2.45 -0.25 14.80
N PRO A 133 -2.24 -1.57 14.68
CA PRO A 133 -1.48 -2.12 13.57
C PRO A 133 -2.23 -1.94 12.25
N GLY A 134 -1.50 -1.92 11.15
CA GLY A 134 -2.07 -2.06 9.81
C GLY A 134 -2.55 -3.48 9.54
N ALA A 135 -3.44 -3.64 8.56
CA ALA A 135 -3.91 -4.94 8.10
C ALA A 135 -2.92 -5.58 7.13
N ASN A 136 -2.98 -6.90 7.01
CA ASN A 136 -2.24 -7.63 5.99
C ASN A 136 -2.87 -7.40 4.60
N GLY A 137 -2.06 -7.40 3.56
CA GLY A 137 -2.54 -7.50 2.18
C GLY A 137 -3.05 -8.90 1.85
N THR A 138 -3.82 -9.00 0.78
CA THR A 138 -4.38 -10.26 0.26
C THR A 138 -4.12 -10.42 -1.23
N LEU A 139 -4.76 -11.39 -1.87
CA LEU A 139 -4.77 -11.51 -3.34
C LEU A 139 -5.50 -10.29 -3.92
N LEU A 140 -4.87 -9.50 -4.74
CA LEU A 140 -5.24 -8.21 -5.30
C LEU A 140 -5.11 -7.07 -4.29
N ASP A 141 -5.74 -7.16 -3.09
CA ASP A 141 -5.99 -6.00 -2.24
C ASP A 141 -4.84 -5.72 -1.28
N GLY A 142 -4.47 -4.45 -1.17
CA GLY A 142 -3.64 -3.95 -0.10
C GLY A 142 -4.31 -4.07 1.27
N GLY A 143 -3.53 -4.07 2.32
CA GLY A 143 -4.01 -3.99 3.71
C GLY A 143 -4.34 -2.56 4.11
N ALA A 144 -5.44 -2.35 4.81
CA ALA A 144 -5.80 -1.03 5.33
C ALA A 144 -4.75 -0.51 6.33
N GLY A 145 -4.52 0.80 6.34
CA GLY A 145 -3.66 1.45 7.32
C GLY A 145 -4.25 1.37 8.73
N GLY A 146 -3.36 1.25 9.72
CA GLY A 146 -3.74 1.27 11.14
C GLY A 146 -4.43 2.57 11.52
N GLN A 147 -5.45 2.48 12.36
CA GLN A 147 -6.22 3.63 12.84
C GLN A 147 -5.59 4.21 14.10
N GLY A 148 -5.55 5.54 14.21
CA GLY A 148 -5.25 6.17 15.49
C GLY A 148 -6.23 5.70 16.57
N GLY A 149 -5.79 5.62 17.83
CA GLY A 149 -6.64 5.18 18.94
C GLY A 149 -7.87 6.08 19.17
N PRO A 150 -8.91 5.62 19.87
CA PRO A 150 -10.19 6.32 20.04
C PRO A 150 -10.17 7.48 21.05
N ASP A 151 -9.12 7.61 21.84
CA ASP A 151 -9.05 8.57 22.95
C ASP A 151 -8.55 9.95 22.50
N TYR A 152 -8.62 10.95 23.42
CA TYR A 152 -8.20 12.37 23.21
C TYR A 152 -6.77 12.52 22.69
N ASP A 153 -5.97 11.46 22.77
CA ASP A 153 -4.57 11.38 22.36
C ASP A 153 -4.35 10.54 21.09
N ALA A 154 -5.40 10.41 20.27
CA ALA A 154 -5.34 9.64 19.04
C ALA A 154 -4.28 10.14 18.06
N GLY A 155 -3.39 9.26 17.67
CA GLY A 155 -2.27 9.54 16.80
C GLY A 155 -2.61 9.54 15.31
N PRO A 156 -1.61 9.83 14.48
CA PRO A 156 -1.72 9.78 13.03
C PRO A 156 -2.04 8.39 12.50
N GLY A 157 -2.82 8.32 11.42
CA GLY A 157 -3.12 7.07 10.75
C GLY A 157 -1.92 6.46 10.01
N GLY A 158 -1.90 5.13 9.85
CA GLY A 158 -0.96 4.43 8.98
C GLY A 158 -1.37 4.53 7.49
N GLY A 159 -0.43 4.42 6.57
CA GLY A 159 -0.70 4.39 5.13
C GLY A 159 -1.35 3.09 4.67
N GLY A 160 -2.22 3.14 3.67
CA GLY A 160 -2.81 1.96 3.04
C GLY A 160 -1.81 1.22 2.16
N GLY A 161 -1.91 -0.12 2.08
CA GLY A 161 -1.10 -0.94 1.17
C GLY A 161 -1.52 -0.78 -0.30
N GLY A 162 -0.61 -0.96 -1.23
CA GLY A 162 -0.87 -0.97 -2.66
C GLY A 162 -1.47 -2.30 -3.13
N GLY A 163 -2.33 -2.24 -4.16
CA GLY A 163 -2.85 -3.42 -4.84
C GLY A 163 -1.79 -4.14 -5.67
N GLY A 164 -1.99 -5.44 -6.00
CA GLY A 164 -1.00 -6.21 -6.76
C GLY A 164 -1.46 -7.59 -7.17
N TYR A 165 -0.55 -8.43 -7.64
CA TYR A 165 -0.82 -9.87 -7.69
C TYR A 165 -1.17 -10.35 -6.29
N TYR A 166 -0.32 -9.97 -5.33
CA TYR A 166 -0.69 -9.86 -3.93
C TYR A 166 -0.43 -8.42 -3.48
N GLY A 167 -1.35 -7.86 -2.70
CA GLY A 167 -1.24 -6.50 -2.19
C GLY A 167 -0.22 -6.37 -1.05
N GLY A 168 0.29 -5.16 -0.85
CA GLY A 168 1.14 -4.83 0.28
C GLY A 168 0.36 -4.68 1.58
N GLY A 169 1.01 -4.80 2.72
CA GLY A 169 0.41 -4.55 4.04
C GLY A 169 0.19 -3.07 4.31
N GLY A 170 -0.79 -2.73 5.12
CA GLY A 170 -0.97 -1.36 5.63
C GLY A 170 0.11 -0.99 6.66
N GLY A 171 0.47 0.28 6.76
CA GLY A 171 1.31 0.80 7.83
C GLY A 171 0.59 0.86 9.17
N GLY A 172 1.29 0.79 10.28
CA GLY A 172 0.74 0.98 11.61
C GLY A 172 0.42 2.45 11.91
N ALA A 173 -0.53 2.70 12.78
CA ALA A 173 -0.82 4.05 13.26
C ALA A 173 0.23 4.54 14.26
N GLY A 174 0.47 5.86 14.23
CA GLY A 174 1.20 6.55 15.28
C GLY A 174 0.40 6.71 16.55
N SER A 175 0.99 7.31 17.55
CA SER A 175 0.32 7.72 18.78
C SER A 175 0.58 9.19 19.10
N SER A 176 -0.35 9.84 19.77
CA SER A 176 -0.15 11.17 20.34
C SER A 176 -0.69 11.18 21.77
N GLY A 177 0.16 11.43 22.73
CA GLY A 177 -0.20 11.44 24.15
C GLY A 177 0.28 12.69 24.86
N TYR A 178 -0.33 12.96 26.00
CA TYR A 178 -0.04 14.10 26.86
C TYR A 178 1.44 14.10 27.26
N TYR A 179 2.20 15.06 26.78
CA TYR A 179 3.57 15.41 27.12
C TYR A 179 4.72 14.94 26.21
N TYR A 180 4.76 13.73 25.60
CA TYR A 180 5.98 13.33 24.85
C TYR A 180 5.76 12.27 23.75
N CYS A 181 4.53 11.85 23.47
CA CYS A 181 4.21 10.81 22.50
C CYS A 181 3.78 11.38 21.14
N TYR A 182 4.69 11.96 20.40
CA TYR A 182 4.42 12.44 19.05
C TYR A 182 5.02 11.47 18.03
N LEU A 183 4.34 10.34 17.79
CA LEU A 183 4.79 9.29 16.89
C LEU A 183 3.98 9.30 15.60
N ALA A 184 4.65 9.44 14.48
CA ALA A 184 4.02 9.45 13.16
C ALA A 184 3.58 8.04 12.74
N GLY A 185 2.61 7.97 11.82
CA GLY A 185 2.18 6.72 11.21
C GLY A 185 3.22 6.13 10.26
N GLY A 186 3.28 4.80 10.17
CA GLY A 186 4.07 4.06 9.20
C GLY A 186 3.42 4.10 7.81
N GLY A 187 4.20 3.99 6.75
CA GLY A 187 3.71 3.89 5.37
C GLY A 187 3.24 2.47 5.04
N GLY A 188 2.31 2.33 4.10
CA GLY A 188 1.88 1.05 3.55
C GLY A 188 2.93 0.44 2.61
N GLY A 189 2.96 -0.89 2.49
CA GLY A 189 3.78 -1.61 1.52
C GLY A 189 3.21 -1.54 0.10
N GLY A 190 4.02 -1.69 -0.93
CA GLY A 190 3.58 -1.82 -2.32
C GLY A 190 3.15 -3.24 -2.67
N GLY A 191 2.29 -3.38 -3.69
CA GLY A 191 1.88 -4.67 -4.22
C GLY A 191 2.93 -5.29 -5.15
N SER A 192 2.89 -6.62 -5.30
CA SER A 192 3.75 -7.35 -6.24
C SER A 192 3.18 -7.34 -7.65
N SER A 193 4.06 -7.49 -8.63
CA SER A 193 3.69 -7.74 -10.03
C SER A 193 3.71 -9.24 -10.34
N TYR A 194 2.96 -9.63 -11.36
CA TYR A 194 2.95 -11.00 -11.87
C TYR A 194 2.94 -10.98 -13.40
N ILE A 195 3.53 -11.99 -13.97
CA ILE A 195 3.37 -12.31 -15.38
C ILE A 195 3.26 -13.83 -15.53
N GLU A 196 2.39 -14.25 -16.40
CA GLU A 196 2.22 -15.68 -16.69
C GLU A 196 3.52 -16.31 -17.24
N PRO A 197 3.78 -17.62 -16.94
CA PRO A 197 5.01 -18.28 -17.35
C PRO A 197 5.20 -18.42 -18.88
N SER A 198 4.12 -18.33 -19.64
CA SER A 198 4.17 -18.43 -21.11
C SER A 198 4.68 -17.14 -21.79
N ALA A 199 4.68 -16.02 -21.08
CA ALA A 199 5.12 -14.73 -21.59
C ALA A 199 6.61 -14.73 -21.92
N LYS A 200 6.96 -14.10 -23.05
CA LYS A 200 8.35 -13.98 -23.54
C LYS A 200 8.87 -12.56 -23.38
N SER A 201 10.17 -12.44 -23.08
CA SER A 201 10.87 -11.14 -23.04
C SER A 201 10.27 -10.13 -22.04
N PHE A 202 10.05 -10.57 -20.81
CA PHE A 202 9.57 -9.71 -19.74
C PHE A 202 10.68 -8.85 -19.12
N ARG A 203 10.36 -7.61 -18.82
CA ARG A 203 11.15 -6.73 -17.96
C ARG A 203 10.23 -6.07 -16.94
N GLY A 204 10.50 -6.27 -15.67
CA GLY A 204 9.76 -5.64 -14.56
C GLY A 204 10.65 -4.69 -13.78
N TRP A 205 10.13 -3.53 -13.40
CA TRP A 205 10.80 -2.59 -12.52
C TRP A 205 9.90 -2.29 -11.33
N GLN A 206 10.54 -2.00 -10.22
CA GLN A 206 9.89 -1.48 -9.02
C GLN A 206 9.91 0.05 -9.05
N GLY A 207 8.77 0.70 -8.84
CA GLY A 207 8.67 2.16 -8.77
C GLY A 207 8.96 2.85 -10.11
N TRP A 208 8.13 2.64 -11.12
CA TRP A 208 8.22 3.35 -12.39
C TRP A 208 8.01 4.86 -12.19
N LYS A 209 8.98 5.66 -12.61
CA LYS A 209 9.04 7.11 -12.32
C LYS A 209 8.01 7.98 -13.05
N ASN A 210 7.41 7.49 -14.13
CA ASN A 210 6.49 8.27 -14.98
C ASN A 210 5.02 7.91 -14.77
N ALA A 211 4.68 7.11 -13.75
CA ALA A 211 3.31 6.85 -13.36
C ALA A 211 2.93 7.80 -12.20
N ASP A 212 2.78 9.08 -12.52
CA ASP A 212 2.16 10.04 -11.61
C ASP A 212 0.64 9.88 -11.72
N GLY A 213 0.02 9.52 -10.61
CA GLY A 213 -1.42 9.30 -10.56
C GLY A 213 -1.84 7.88 -10.94
N ASN A 214 -2.76 7.77 -11.88
CA ASN A 214 -3.30 6.48 -12.35
C ASN A 214 -2.25 5.64 -13.11
N GLY A 215 -2.43 4.33 -13.10
CA GLY A 215 -1.65 3.41 -13.90
C GLY A 215 -1.77 3.68 -15.41
N LEU A 216 -0.89 3.06 -16.19
CA LEU A 216 -0.90 3.13 -17.65
C LEU A 216 -0.70 1.73 -18.23
N VAL A 217 -1.55 1.35 -19.18
CA VAL A 217 -1.38 0.14 -19.99
C VAL A 217 -1.29 0.53 -21.46
N VAL A 218 -0.23 0.08 -22.13
CA VAL A 218 -0.04 0.27 -23.58
C VAL A 218 0.05 -1.10 -24.24
N ILE A 219 -0.79 -1.35 -25.23
CA ILE A 219 -0.81 -2.58 -26.00
C ILE A 219 -0.36 -2.26 -27.44
N SER A 220 0.55 -3.07 -27.95
CA SER A 220 0.98 -3.02 -29.35
C SER A 220 1.00 -4.43 -29.93
N TRP A 221 0.60 -4.56 -31.19
CA TRP A 221 0.51 -5.81 -31.94
C TRP A 221 1.14 -5.70 -33.31
#